data_5d8bf145704a339281007b366a6838f2
#
_entry.id   5d8bf145704a339281007b366a6838f2
#
_cell.length_a   1.000
_cell.length_b   1.000
_cell.length_c   1.000
_cell.angle_alpha   90.00
_cell.angle_beta   90.00
_cell.angle_gamma   90.00
#
_symmetry.space_group_name_H-M   'P 1'
#
loop_
_entity.id
_entity.type
_entity.pdbx_description
1 polymer ?
#
loop_
_entity_poly.entity_id
_entity_poly.type
_entity_poly.pdbx_seq_one_letter_code
_entity_poly.pdbx_strand_id
1 'polypeptide(L)'
;MTNRTNIVAIDCESTFRDAVAFMLNGRNSRYPVYEENIDHIIGILHMKDALRRQSQIDPEMKIRDIPGLLREARFIPETRKVDALFKTMQSTKCQMVIVLDEYGQTAGMIAMEDILEEIVGNILDEYDVDESYIREKCKDEYIIEGKTPLEDLEERFDISFDESEFETLNGFIIAKLEHIPEPDEKFDIRIDGYEFRVLSVENKMIKTVLVKKLPEEAMEENSRQASGREEEKRSQGQEKAG
;
A
#
# COMPACT_ATOMS: atom_id res chain seq x y z
N MET A 1 -8.81 4.22 4.76
CA MET A 1 -8.74 3.91 6.23
C MET A 1 -7.48 3.10 6.50
N THR A 2 -6.71 3.45 7.52
CA THR A 2 -5.55 2.67 7.98
C THR A 2 -6.04 1.55 8.90
N ASN A 3 -5.78 0.28 8.51
CA ASN A 3 -6.18 -0.88 9.32
C ASN A 3 -5.40 -0.95 10.63
N ARG A 4 -5.99 -1.59 11.67
CA ARG A 4 -5.40 -1.80 13.01
C ARG A 4 -3.93 -2.20 12.98
N THR A 5 -3.56 -3.17 12.16
CA THR A 5 -2.19 -3.71 12.05
C THR A 5 -1.17 -2.71 11.52
N ASN A 6 -1.63 -1.65 10.87
CA ASN A 6 -0.78 -0.64 10.24
C ASN A 6 -0.82 0.71 10.99
N ILE A 7 -1.54 0.77 12.12
CA ILE A 7 -1.56 1.97 12.95
C ILE A 7 -0.20 2.18 13.59
N VAL A 8 0.43 3.31 13.27
CA VAL A 8 1.65 3.76 13.92
C VAL A 8 1.25 4.59 15.14
N ALA A 9 1.44 4.05 16.33
CA ALA A 9 1.04 4.62 17.60
C ALA A 9 2.20 4.71 18.59
N ILE A 10 2.06 5.50 19.66
CA ILE A 10 3.05 5.71 20.71
C ILE A 10 2.51 5.12 22.02
N ASP A 11 3.35 4.39 22.74
CA ASP A 11 3.05 3.92 24.09
C ASP A 11 3.06 5.10 25.07
N CYS A 12 2.05 5.23 25.91
CA CYS A 12 1.96 6.27 26.92
C CYS A 12 3.07 6.19 27.98
N GLU A 13 3.66 5.02 28.17
CA GLU A 13 4.80 4.80 29.08
C GLU A 13 6.15 5.26 28.48
N SER A 14 6.21 5.59 27.17
CA SER A 14 7.40 6.13 26.52
C SER A 14 7.78 7.48 27.13
N THR A 15 9.10 7.76 27.19
CA THR A 15 9.57 9.07 27.59
C THR A 15 9.24 10.14 26.53
N PHE A 16 9.16 11.39 26.94
CA PHE A 16 8.94 12.48 26.01
C PHE A 16 10.05 12.57 24.95
N ARG A 17 11.30 12.31 25.33
CA ARG A 17 12.44 12.25 24.42
C ARG A 17 12.24 11.19 23.32
N ASP A 18 11.91 9.96 23.74
CA ASP A 18 11.74 8.84 22.81
C ASP A 18 10.57 9.07 21.86
N ALA A 19 9.46 9.59 22.38
CA ALA A 19 8.29 9.93 21.57
C ALA A 19 8.61 11.01 20.52
N VAL A 20 9.34 12.07 20.89
CA VAL A 20 9.77 13.11 19.93
C VAL A 20 10.71 12.53 18.90
N ALA A 21 11.71 11.71 19.30
CA ALA A 21 12.62 11.07 18.37
C ALA A 21 11.88 10.14 17.40
N PHE A 22 10.92 9.35 17.90
CA PHE A 22 10.06 8.50 17.08
C PHE A 22 9.26 9.30 16.04
N MET A 23 8.62 10.39 16.46
CA MET A 23 7.85 11.25 15.55
C MET A 23 8.71 11.93 14.49
N LEU A 24 9.93 12.37 14.83
CA LEU A 24 10.85 13.03 13.88
C LEU A 24 11.38 12.07 12.82
N ASN A 25 11.50 10.78 13.15
CA ASN A 25 11.88 9.73 12.18
C ASN A 25 10.69 9.22 11.37
N GLY A 26 9.46 9.53 11.78
CA GLY A 26 8.23 9.15 11.10
C GLY A 26 7.78 10.18 10.08
N ARG A 27 6.79 9.81 9.26
CA ARG A 27 6.20 10.70 8.24
C ARG A 27 4.91 11.39 8.70
N ASN A 28 4.38 11.00 9.86
CA ASN A 28 3.08 11.46 10.33
C ASN A 28 3.19 12.72 11.21
N SER A 29 2.21 13.59 11.15
CA SER A 29 2.10 14.77 12.03
C SER A 29 1.32 14.50 13.32
N ARG A 30 0.58 13.38 13.38
CA ARG A 30 -0.29 12.99 14.48
C ARG A 30 -0.17 11.51 14.76
N TYR A 31 -0.09 11.16 16.03
CA TYR A 31 0.08 9.78 16.47
C TYR A 31 -0.93 9.47 17.56
N PRO A 32 -1.73 8.39 17.42
CA PRO A 32 -2.48 7.84 18.54
C PRO A 32 -1.54 7.46 19.67
N VAL A 33 -1.95 7.72 20.90
CA VAL A 33 -1.23 7.27 22.11
C VAL A 33 -2.10 6.25 22.81
N TYR A 34 -1.53 5.08 23.07
CA TYR A 34 -2.25 3.97 23.69
C TYR A 34 -1.69 3.64 25.09
N GLU A 35 -2.54 3.02 25.90
CA GLU A 35 -2.19 2.42 27.18
C GLU A 35 -2.38 0.91 27.09
N GLU A 36 -1.37 0.13 27.48
CA GLU A 36 -1.31 -1.34 27.44
C GLU A 36 -1.35 -1.92 26.01
N ASN A 37 -2.36 -1.58 25.21
CA ASN A 37 -2.53 -2.07 23.85
C ASN A 37 -3.28 -1.06 22.96
N ILE A 38 -3.31 -1.34 21.66
CA ILE A 38 -3.89 -0.44 20.65
C ILE A 38 -5.42 -0.27 20.76
N ASP A 39 -6.11 -1.12 21.54
CA ASP A 39 -7.55 -0.98 21.78
C ASP A 39 -7.85 0.10 22.81
N HIS A 40 -6.85 0.49 23.61
CA HIS A 40 -6.99 1.52 24.61
C HIS A 40 -6.24 2.80 24.23
N ILE A 41 -6.75 3.51 23.22
CA ILE A 41 -6.23 4.82 22.80
C ILE A 41 -6.67 5.87 23.81
N ILE A 42 -5.72 6.55 24.46
CA ILE A 42 -5.97 7.57 25.49
C ILE A 42 -5.92 8.99 24.94
N GLY A 43 -5.42 9.20 23.72
CA GLY A 43 -5.35 10.52 23.11
C GLY A 43 -4.55 10.52 21.82
N ILE A 44 -4.39 11.72 21.26
CA ILE A 44 -3.61 11.98 20.04
C ILE A 44 -2.47 12.93 20.37
N LEU A 45 -1.23 12.53 20.10
CA LEU A 45 -0.06 13.38 20.21
C LEU A 45 0.20 14.09 18.87
N HIS A 46 0.27 15.40 18.88
CA HIS A 46 0.63 16.21 17.73
C HIS A 46 2.11 16.58 17.75
N MET A 47 2.83 16.31 16.68
CA MET A 47 4.24 16.68 16.55
C MET A 47 4.46 18.18 16.81
N LYS A 48 3.62 19.05 16.27
CA LYS A 48 3.71 20.50 16.46
C LYS A 48 3.56 20.93 17.93
N ASP A 49 2.72 20.24 18.69
CA ASP A 49 2.51 20.55 20.11
C ASP A 49 3.68 20.03 20.95
N ALA A 50 4.19 18.84 20.63
CA ALA A 50 5.39 18.29 21.27
C ALA A 50 6.60 19.20 21.05
N LEU A 51 6.89 19.61 19.81
CA LEU A 51 8.03 20.49 19.49
C LEU A 51 7.90 21.86 20.15
N ARG A 52 6.70 22.46 20.21
CA ARG A 52 6.48 23.73 20.90
C ARG A 52 6.78 23.69 22.39
N ARG A 53 6.55 22.53 23.01
CA ARG A 53 6.73 22.35 24.46
C ARG A 53 8.04 21.68 24.83
N GLN A 54 8.89 21.33 23.86
CA GLN A 54 10.12 20.57 24.06
C GLN A 54 11.08 21.24 25.06
N SER A 55 11.15 22.56 25.07
CA SER A 55 12.01 23.31 26.03
C SER A 55 11.42 23.44 27.45
N GLN A 56 10.16 23.06 27.64
CA GLN A 56 9.42 23.24 28.90
C GLN A 56 9.14 21.91 29.62
N ILE A 57 9.31 20.78 28.92
CA ILE A 57 9.00 19.44 29.42
C ILE A 57 10.32 18.73 29.73
N ASP A 58 10.35 18.04 30.89
CA ASP A 58 11.44 17.14 31.21
C ASP A 58 11.49 16.01 30.17
N PRO A 59 12.60 15.81 29.46
CA PRO A 59 12.72 14.77 28.46
C PRO A 59 12.50 13.34 28.97
N GLU A 60 12.72 13.09 30.26
CA GLU A 60 12.54 11.77 30.90
C GLU A 60 11.11 11.54 31.42
N MET A 61 10.24 12.57 31.39
CA MET A 61 8.85 12.43 31.79
C MET A 61 8.09 11.55 30.83
N LYS A 62 7.25 10.66 31.35
CA LYS A 62 6.37 9.80 30.52
C LYS A 62 5.29 10.61 29.87
N ILE A 63 4.89 10.22 28.66
CA ILE A 63 3.84 10.92 27.87
C ILE A 63 2.53 11.05 28.66
N ARG A 64 2.15 10.00 29.40
CA ARG A 64 0.91 9.99 30.22
C ARG A 64 0.91 11.05 31.33
N ASP A 65 2.08 11.39 31.84
CA ASP A 65 2.23 12.27 33.01
C ASP A 65 2.33 13.75 32.63
N ILE A 66 2.36 14.08 31.33
CA ILE A 66 2.50 15.46 30.85
C ILE A 66 1.12 16.11 30.68
N PRO A 67 0.71 17.03 31.55
CA PRO A 67 -0.61 17.63 31.50
C PRO A 67 -0.87 18.39 30.19
N GLY A 68 -1.99 18.09 29.51
CA GLY A 68 -2.45 18.79 28.32
C GLY A 68 -1.53 18.65 27.10
N LEU A 69 -0.68 17.62 27.06
CA LEU A 69 0.11 17.27 25.88
C LEU A 69 -0.74 16.53 24.86
N LEU A 70 -1.56 15.58 25.31
CA LEU A 70 -2.45 14.80 24.46
C LEU A 70 -3.74 15.58 24.18
N ARG A 71 -4.17 15.52 22.95
CA ARG A 71 -5.52 15.95 22.54
C ARG A 71 -6.48 14.77 22.66
N GLU A 72 -7.75 15.08 22.88
CA GLU A 72 -8.81 14.09 22.95
C GLU A 72 -8.90 13.27 21.65
N ALA A 73 -8.89 11.94 21.77
CA ALA A 73 -9.18 11.04 20.66
C ALA A 73 -10.69 10.96 20.41
N ARG A 74 -11.10 10.98 19.16
CA ARG A 74 -12.49 10.79 18.76
C ARG A 74 -12.69 9.40 18.22
N PHE A 75 -13.74 8.73 18.71
CA PHE A 75 -14.08 7.38 18.34
C PHE A 75 -15.36 7.36 17.52
N ILE A 76 -15.40 6.48 16.52
CA ILE A 76 -16.59 6.26 15.70
C ILE A 76 -16.77 4.75 15.44
N PRO A 77 -17.99 4.26 15.28
CA PRO A 77 -18.22 2.88 14.86
C PRO A 77 -17.87 2.72 13.36
N GLU A 78 -17.41 1.55 12.98
CA GLU A 78 -17.05 1.26 11.59
C GLU A 78 -18.25 1.31 10.63
N THR A 79 -19.47 1.14 11.14
CA THR A 79 -20.72 1.27 10.35
C THR A 79 -21.06 2.71 9.95
N ARG A 80 -20.27 3.70 10.38
CA ARG A 80 -20.56 5.12 10.12
C ARG A 80 -20.29 5.43 8.63
N LYS A 81 -21.28 6.07 7.97
CA LYS A 81 -21.16 6.50 6.58
C LYS A 81 -20.08 7.58 6.42
N VAL A 82 -19.24 7.43 5.39
CA VAL A 82 -18.07 8.31 5.13
C VAL A 82 -18.49 9.77 4.88
N ASP A 83 -19.58 10.00 4.14
CA ASP A 83 -20.10 11.35 3.87
C ASP A 83 -20.50 12.12 5.14
N ALA A 84 -21.15 11.42 6.08
CA ALA A 84 -21.53 11.99 7.37
C ALA A 84 -20.30 12.20 8.27
N LEU A 85 -19.32 11.28 8.20
CA LEU A 85 -18.07 11.41 8.91
C LEU A 85 -17.30 12.64 8.43
N PHE A 86 -17.12 12.80 7.13
CA PHE A 86 -16.42 13.92 6.52
C PHE A 86 -16.98 15.28 7.00
N LYS A 87 -18.32 15.45 6.91
CA LYS A 87 -19.00 16.67 7.38
C LYS A 87 -18.75 16.93 8.86
N THR A 88 -18.77 15.86 9.68
CA THR A 88 -18.49 15.98 11.13
C THR A 88 -17.06 16.39 11.39
N MET A 89 -16.08 15.74 10.73
CA MET A 89 -14.66 16.04 10.88
C MET A 89 -14.35 17.49 10.44
N GLN A 90 -14.94 17.94 9.33
CA GLN A 90 -14.79 19.30 8.82
C GLN A 90 -15.34 20.33 9.81
N SER A 91 -16.58 20.15 10.27
CA SER A 91 -17.26 21.11 11.19
C SER A 91 -16.57 21.20 12.55
N THR A 92 -16.01 20.08 13.03
CA THR A 92 -15.32 20.02 14.33
C THR A 92 -13.81 20.24 14.22
N LYS A 93 -13.29 20.48 13.01
CA LYS A 93 -11.85 20.60 12.71
C LYS A 93 -11.02 19.40 13.22
N CYS A 94 -11.64 18.22 13.21
CA CYS A 94 -11.01 16.97 13.59
C CYS A 94 -10.32 16.37 12.37
N GLN A 95 -9.02 16.11 12.47
CA GLN A 95 -8.21 15.60 11.35
C GLN A 95 -8.01 14.10 11.41
N MET A 96 -8.35 13.45 12.53
CA MET A 96 -8.13 12.02 12.73
C MET A 96 -9.18 11.47 13.70
N VAL A 97 -9.72 10.30 13.38
CA VAL A 97 -10.64 9.55 14.23
C VAL A 97 -10.20 8.10 14.35
N ILE A 98 -10.50 7.47 15.49
CA ILE A 98 -10.30 6.05 15.72
C ILE A 98 -11.61 5.33 15.40
N VAL A 99 -11.52 4.25 14.66
CA VAL A 99 -12.66 3.41 14.27
C VAL A 99 -12.73 2.22 15.20
N LEU A 100 -13.91 1.98 15.76
CA LEU A 100 -14.18 0.84 16.63
C LEU A 100 -15.09 -0.17 15.94
N ASP A 101 -14.80 -1.44 16.15
CA ASP A 101 -15.66 -2.55 15.75
C ASP A 101 -16.87 -2.72 16.71
N GLU A 102 -17.69 -3.74 16.48
CA GLU A 102 -18.87 -4.06 17.28
C GLU A 102 -18.55 -4.52 18.71
N TYR A 103 -17.30 -4.88 18.98
CA TYR A 103 -16.82 -5.30 20.31
C TYR A 103 -16.14 -4.15 21.07
N GLY A 104 -16.05 -2.96 20.45
CA GLY A 104 -15.37 -1.80 21.02
C GLY A 104 -13.84 -1.85 20.90
N GLN A 105 -13.30 -2.75 20.07
CA GLN A 105 -11.87 -2.81 19.77
C GLN A 105 -11.52 -1.86 18.62
N THR A 106 -10.28 -1.43 18.55
CA THR A 106 -9.81 -0.59 17.46
C THR A 106 -9.73 -1.39 16.17
N ALA A 107 -10.62 -1.12 15.21
CA ALA A 107 -10.61 -1.67 13.86
C ALA A 107 -9.59 -0.95 12.97
N GLY A 108 -9.41 0.36 13.19
CA GLY A 108 -8.51 1.17 12.40
C GLY A 108 -8.53 2.64 12.79
N MET A 109 -7.97 3.48 11.93
CA MET A 109 -8.08 4.93 12.02
C MET A 109 -8.37 5.54 10.65
N ILE A 110 -8.97 6.73 10.64
CA ILE A 110 -9.23 7.50 9.43
C ILE A 110 -8.67 8.91 9.64
N ALA A 111 -7.80 9.35 8.74
CA ALA A 111 -7.41 10.74 8.62
C ALA A 111 -8.35 11.48 7.66
N MET A 112 -8.42 12.81 7.78
CA MET A 112 -9.21 13.64 6.85
C MET A 112 -8.64 13.52 5.44
N GLU A 113 -7.35 13.43 5.36
CA GLU A 113 -6.57 13.26 4.14
C GLU A 113 -7.01 11.97 3.39
N ASP A 114 -7.19 10.83 4.07
CA ASP A 114 -7.67 9.56 3.48
C ASP A 114 -9.04 9.74 2.79
N ILE A 115 -9.94 10.51 3.43
CA ILE A 115 -11.29 10.74 2.86
C ILE A 115 -11.22 11.66 1.64
N LEU A 116 -10.34 12.65 1.67
CA LEU A 116 -10.15 13.56 0.54
C LEU A 116 -9.52 12.85 -0.65
N GLU A 117 -8.56 11.96 -0.41
CA GLU A 117 -7.93 11.13 -1.44
C GLU A 117 -8.95 10.24 -2.16
N GLU A 118 -9.87 9.63 -1.42
CA GLU A 118 -10.96 8.81 -2.00
C GLU A 118 -11.96 9.61 -2.83
N ILE A 119 -12.15 10.90 -2.53
CA ILE A 119 -13.12 11.77 -3.25
C ILE A 119 -12.49 12.44 -4.47
N VAL A 120 -11.24 12.87 -4.36
CA VAL A 120 -10.56 13.74 -5.33
C VAL A 120 -9.55 12.96 -6.18
N GLY A 121 -9.18 11.74 -5.75
CA GLY A 121 -8.02 11.01 -6.26
C GLY A 121 -6.72 11.56 -5.65
N ASN A 122 -5.60 10.96 -6.00
CA ASN A 122 -4.28 11.41 -5.54
C ASN A 122 -4.07 12.88 -5.95
N ILE A 123 -4.09 13.79 -4.98
CA ILE A 123 -3.61 15.16 -5.19
C ILE A 123 -2.09 15.06 -5.14
N LEU A 124 -1.46 14.95 -6.31
CA LEU A 124 -0.01 15.02 -6.44
C LEU A 124 0.43 16.38 -5.91
N ASP A 125 1.17 16.41 -4.79
CA ASP A 125 1.83 17.61 -4.31
C ASP A 125 3.03 17.90 -5.24
N GLU A 126 3.33 19.18 -5.46
CA GLU A 126 4.47 19.63 -6.29
C GLU A 126 5.84 19.09 -5.78
N TYR A 127 5.86 18.50 -4.58
CA TYR A 127 7.02 17.88 -3.94
C TYR A 127 6.88 16.35 -3.76
N ASP A 128 5.80 15.74 -4.18
CA ASP A 128 5.73 14.30 -4.28
C ASP A 128 6.67 13.89 -5.41
N VAL A 129 7.86 13.48 -5.00
CA VAL A 129 8.70 12.65 -5.86
C VAL A 129 7.80 11.47 -6.20
N ASP A 130 7.35 11.41 -7.46
CA ASP A 130 6.63 10.28 -8.00
C ASP A 130 7.20 9.00 -7.39
N GLU A 131 6.52 8.42 -6.39
CA GLU A 131 6.65 7.00 -6.12
C GLU A 131 5.98 6.33 -7.33
N SER A 132 6.51 6.60 -8.52
CA SER A 132 6.09 5.90 -9.71
C SER A 132 6.53 4.46 -9.47
N TYR A 133 5.54 3.62 -9.17
CA TYR A 133 5.73 2.17 -9.09
C TYR A 133 6.40 1.63 -10.36
N ILE A 134 6.50 2.48 -11.38
CA ILE A 134 7.12 2.25 -12.69
C ILE A 134 8.28 3.24 -12.84
N ARG A 135 9.53 2.78 -12.76
CA ARG A 135 10.74 3.58 -12.96
C ARG A 135 11.42 3.16 -14.25
N GLU A 136 11.67 4.10 -15.15
CA GLU A 136 12.48 3.85 -16.34
C GLU A 136 13.94 3.66 -15.93
N LYS A 137 14.52 2.50 -16.22
CA LYS A 137 15.92 2.17 -15.97
C LYS A 137 16.82 2.61 -17.12
N CYS A 138 16.41 2.33 -18.35
CA CYS A 138 16.99 2.77 -19.59
C CYS A 138 15.93 2.65 -20.69
N LYS A 139 16.28 3.02 -21.92
CA LYS A 139 15.35 2.93 -23.05
C LYS A 139 14.77 1.51 -23.16
N ASP A 140 13.43 1.43 -23.14
CA ASP A 140 12.66 0.19 -23.25
C ASP A 140 12.85 -0.83 -22.09
N GLU A 141 13.45 -0.40 -20.94
CA GLU A 141 13.54 -1.19 -19.72
C GLU A 141 13.02 -0.41 -18.51
N TYR A 142 12.12 -1.03 -17.74
CA TYR A 142 11.45 -0.44 -16.59
C TYR A 142 11.58 -1.32 -15.36
N ILE A 143 11.75 -0.71 -14.19
CA ILE A 143 11.68 -1.40 -12.89
C ILE A 143 10.33 -1.05 -12.30
N ILE A 144 9.52 -2.09 -12.00
CA ILE A 144 8.14 -1.95 -11.55
C ILE A 144 7.97 -2.65 -10.21
N GLU A 145 7.25 -2.02 -9.30
CA GLU A 145 6.91 -2.65 -8.02
C GLU A 145 5.76 -3.64 -8.20
N GLY A 146 5.82 -4.79 -7.53
CA GLY A 146 4.78 -5.83 -7.63
C GLY A 146 3.38 -5.38 -7.20
N LYS A 147 3.28 -4.34 -6.36
CA LYS A 147 2.00 -3.75 -5.94
C LYS A 147 1.36 -2.82 -6.97
N THR A 148 2.02 -2.56 -8.11
CA THR A 148 1.48 -1.71 -9.17
C THR A 148 0.15 -2.25 -9.67
N PRO A 149 -0.91 -1.42 -9.75
CA PRO A 149 -2.17 -1.81 -10.37
C PRO A 149 -1.97 -2.23 -11.84
N LEU A 150 -2.70 -3.25 -12.27
CA LEU A 150 -2.62 -3.70 -13.67
C LEU A 150 -3.12 -2.63 -14.64
N GLU A 151 -4.13 -1.85 -14.25
CA GLU A 151 -4.67 -0.73 -15.03
C GLU A 151 -3.58 0.29 -15.39
N ASP A 152 -2.67 0.62 -14.46
CA ASP A 152 -1.56 1.55 -14.69
C ASP A 152 -0.56 0.99 -15.73
N LEU A 153 -0.38 -0.35 -15.75
CA LEU A 153 0.48 -1.02 -16.71
C LEU A 153 -0.18 -1.11 -18.09
N GLU A 154 -1.49 -1.38 -18.15
CA GLU A 154 -2.27 -1.40 -19.38
C GLU A 154 -2.22 -0.03 -20.06
N GLU A 155 -2.45 1.05 -19.30
CA GLU A 155 -2.40 2.42 -19.83
C GLU A 155 -0.97 2.80 -20.28
N ARG A 156 0.06 2.43 -19.49
CA ARG A 156 1.44 2.85 -19.73
C ARG A 156 2.09 2.15 -20.92
N PHE A 157 1.79 0.84 -21.11
CA PHE A 157 2.46 -0.02 -22.08
C PHE A 157 1.57 -0.40 -23.27
N ASP A 158 0.30 0.01 -23.27
CA ASP A 158 -0.71 -0.36 -24.29
C ASP A 158 -0.80 -1.90 -24.44
N ILE A 159 -0.90 -2.59 -23.30
CA ILE A 159 -1.01 -4.05 -23.20
C ILE A 159 -2.33 -4.40 -22.51
N SER A 160 -2.78 -5.65 -22.63
CA SER A 160 -3.97 -6.14 -21.93
C SER A 160 -3.66 -7.39 -21.12
N PHE A 161 -4.13 -7.41 -19.87
CA PHE A 161 -4.06 -8.60 -19.03
C PHE A 161 -5.39 -9.35 -19.12
N ASP A 162 -5.39 -10.51 -19.77
CA ASP A 162 -6.60 -11.33 -20.05
C ASP A 162 -7.37 -11.83 -18.81
N GLU A 163 -6.91 -11.53 -17.61
CA GLU A 163 -7.48 -12.03 -16.36
C GLU A 163 -7.97 -10.89 -15.47
N SER A 164 -9.27 -10.61 -15.52
CA SER A 164 -9.96 -9.59 -14.72
C SER A 164 -10.05 -9.90 -13.21
N GLU A 165 -9.44 -10.98 -12.73
CA GLU A 165 -9.49 -11.42 -11.33
C GLU A 165 -8.41 -10.82 -10.45
N PHE A 166 -7.41 -10.15 -11.04
CA PHE A 166 -6.25 -9.62 -10.31
C PHE A 166 -6.15 -8.10 -10.45
N GLU A 167 -5.95 -7.42 -9.34
CA GLU A 167 -5.83 -5.96 -9.30
C GLU A 167 -4.38 -5.48 -9.45
N THR A 168 -3.39 -6.33 -9.13
CA THR A 168 -1.97 -5.95 -9.09
C THR A 168 -1.07 -6.89 -9.88
N LEU A 169 0.10 -6.39 -10.30
CA LEU A 169 1.14 -7.18 -10.98
C LEU A 169 1.59 -8.39 -10.16
N ASN A 170 1.72 -8.25 -8.83
CA ASN A 170 2.05 -9.37 -7.94
C ASN A 170 0.99 -10.47 -8.01
N GLY A 171 -0.30 -10.12 -7.91
CA GLY A 171 -1.40 -11.08 -7.99
C GLY A 171 -1.39 -11.83 -9.32
N PHE A 172 -1.25 -11.11 -10.41
CA PHE A 172 -1.20 -11.66 -11.75
C PHE A 172 -0.02 -12.64 -11.96
N ILE A 173 1.20 -12.23 -11.56
CA ILE A 173 2.39 -13.10 -11.73
C ILE A 173 2.27 -14.37 -10.87
N ILE A 174 1.80 -14.27 -9.60
CA ILE A 174 1.61 -15.43 -8.72
C ILE A 174 0.59 -16.40 -9.32
N ALA A 175 -0.49 -15.90 -9.91
CA ALA A 175 -1.49 -16.74 -10.58
C ALA A 175 -0.91 -17.48 -11.79
N LYS A 176 -0.09 -16.80 -12.60
CA LYS A 176 0.60 -17.45 -13.74
C LYS A 176 1.64 -18.48 -13.32
N LEU A 177 2.24 -18.30 -12.14
CA LEU A 177 3.19 -19.26 -11.56
C LEU A 177 2.53 -20.50 -10.96
N GLU A 178 1.24 -20.39 -10.57
CA GLU A 178 0.48 -21.40 -9.80
C GLU A 178 1.11 -21.72 -8.43
N HIS A 179 2.12 -20.97 -8.00
CA HIS A 179 2.76 -21.08 -6.67
C HIS A 179 3.36 -19.74 -6.23
N ILE A 180 3.68 -19.62 -4.96
CA ILE A 180 4.38 -18.45 -4.42
C ILE A 180 5.87 -18.63 -4.70
N PRO A 181 6.53 -17.71 -5.44
CA PRO A 181 7.93 -17.86 -5.79
C PRO A 181 8.86 -17.78 -4.57
N GLU A 182 9.95 -18.54 -4.60
CA GLU A 182 11.01 -18.46 -3.61
C GLU A 182 11.89 -17.20 -3.82
N PRO A 183 12.60 -16.71 -2.77
CA PRO A 183 13.38 -15.46 -2.86
C PRO A 183 14.40 -15.38 -3.99
N ASP A 184 14.95 -16.54 -4.42
CA ASP A 184 15.96 -16.65 -5.49
C ASP A 184 15.41 -17.18 -6.82
N GLU A 185 14.10 -17.40 -6.90
CA GLU A 185 13.46 -17.92 -8.10
C GLU A 185 13.38 -16.85 -9.18
N LYS A 186 13.98 -17.13 -10.32
CA LYS A 186 13.92 -16.27 -11.51
C LYS A 186 12.83 -16.76 -12.42
N PHE A 187 11.89 -15.90 -12.70
CA PHE A 187 10.77 -16.20 -13.57
C PHE A 187 10.57 -15.06 -14.58
N ASP A 188 10.37 -15.45 -15.84
CA ASP A 188 10.14 -14.54 -16.95
C ASP A 188 8.78 -14.86 -17.60
N ILE A 189 7.90 -13.85 -17.70
CA ILE A 189 6.62 -13.94 -18.43
C ILE A 189 6.70 -13.00 -19.63
N ARG A 190 6.10 -13.37 -20.75
CA ARG A 190 5.98 -12.51 -21.94
C ARG A 190 4.52 -12.19 -22.21
N ILE A 191 4.21 -10.90 -22.34
CA ILE A 191 2.86 -10.39 -22.57
C ILE A 191 3.00 -9.25 -23.59
N ASP A 192 2.25 -9.31 -24.68
CA ASP A 192 2.10 -8.28 -25.70
C ASP A 192 3.40 -7.55 -26.09
N GLY A 193 4.46 -8.32 -26.30
CA GLY A 193 5.76 -7.78 -26.71
C GLY A 193 6.63 -7.24 -25.57
N TYR A 194 6.26 -7.49 -24.31
CA TYR A 194 7.08 -7.19 -23.14
C TYR A 194 7.48 -8.47 -22.41
N GLU A 195 8.69 -8.47 -21.87
CA GLU A 195 9.20 -9.51 -20.97
C GLU A 195 9.19 -8.98 -19.53
N PHE A 196 8.49 -9.68 -18.63
CA PHE A 196 8.40 -9.38 -17.21
C PHE A 196 9.28 -10.37 -16.46
N ARG A 197 10.33 -9.87 -15.81
CA ARG A 197 11.29 -10.68 -15.05
C ARG A 197 11.25 -10.34 -13.58
N VAL A 198 10.93 -11.29 -12.72
CA VAL A 198 10.96 -11.11 -11.26
C VAL A 198 12.40 -10.89 -10.81
N LEU A 199 12.65 -9.76 -10.11
CA LEU A 199 13.97 -9.39 -9.56
C LEU A 199 14.09 -9.70 -8.08
N SER A 200 13.03 -9.51 -7.31
CA SER A 200 13.05 -9.74 -5.87
C SER A 200 11.69 -10.16 -5.32
N VAL A 201 11.73 -11.05 -4.34
CA VAL A 201 10.58 -11.54 -3.58
C VAL A 201 10.85 -11.32 -2.10
N GLU A 202 9.92 -10.70 -1.38
CA GLU A 202 9.99 -10.45 0.07
C GLU A 202 8.66 -10.80 0.72
N ASN A 203 8.69 -11.49 1.85
CA ASN A 203 7.50 -11.89 2.60
C ASN A 203 6.44 -12.60 1.74
N LYS A 204 6.86 -13.48 0.83
CA LYS A 204 5.98 -14.20 -0.11
C LYS A 204 5.25 -13.32 -1.11
N MET A 205 5.73 -12.11 -1.35
CA MET A 205 5.21 -11.18 -2.35
C MET A 205 6.33 -10.78 -3.31
N ILE A 206 6.01 -10.68 -4.58
CA ILE A 206 6.91 -10.12 -5.58
C ILE A 206 7.05 -8.63 -5.29
N LYS A 207 8.29 -8.21 -5.02
CA LYS A 207 8.60 -6.83 -4.67
C LYS A 207 8.92 -6.00 -5.90
N THR A 208 9.75 -6.55 -6.79
CA THR A 208 10.28 -5.80 -7.91
C THR A 208 10.34 -6.67 -9.16
N VAL A 209 9.90 -6.11 -10.28
CA VAL A 209 9.87 -6.74 -11.60
C VAL A 209 10.60 -5.86 -12.60
N LEU A 210 11.46 -6.44 -13.42
CA LEU A 210 12.04 -5.80 -14.59
C LEU A 210 11.13 -6.06 -15.79
N VAL A 211 10.67 -5.00 -16.43
CA VAL A 211 9.88 -5.08 -17.65
C VAL A 211 10.73 -4.56 -18.81
N LYS A 212 10.83 -5.34 -19.87
CA LYS A 212 11.62 -5.03 -21.05
C LYS A 212 10.78 -5.18 -22.30
N LYS A 213 10.79 -4.16 -23.16
CA LYS A 213 10.17 -4.25 -24.48
C LYS A 213 11.00 -5.15 -25.39
N LEU A 214 10.35 -6.14 -26.00
CA LEU A 214 10.99 -7.06 -26.93
C LEU A 214 11.10 -6.42 -28.33
N PRO A 215 12.18 -6.71 -29.09
CA PRO A 215 12.28 -6.33 -30.51
C PRO A 215 11.16 -6.95 -31.34
N GLU A 216 10.72 -6.26 -32.40
CA GLU A 216 9.62 -6.73 -33.27
C GLU A 216 9.89 -8.12 -33.90
N GLU A 217 11.14 -8.46 -34.13
CA GLU A 217 11.55 -9.78 -34.64
C GLU A 217 11.25 -10.94 -33.67
N ALA A 218 11.21 -10.67 -32.36
CA ALA A 218 10.87 -11.66 -31.33
C ALA A 218 9.36 -11.87 -31.16
N MET A 219 8.53 -10.96 -31.70
CA MET A 219 7.07 -11.07 -31.66
C MET A 219 6.55 -12.11 -32.67
N GLU A 220 7.19 -12.23 -33.85
CA GLU A 220 6.79 -13.19 -34.88
C GLU A 220 7.05 -14.65 -34.49
N GLU A 221 8.10 -14.92 -33.73
CA GLU A 221 8.40 -16.29 -33.26
C GLU A 221 7.40 -16.79 -32.20
N ASN A 222 6.91 -15.90 -31.34
CA ASN A 222 5.92 -16.25 -30.30
C ASN A 222 4.53 -16.57 -30.93
N SER A 223 4.13 -15.83 -31.95
CA SER A 223 2.86 -16.08 -32.65
C SER A 223 2.85 -17.46 -33.33
N ARG A 224 4.01 -17.93 -33.79
CA ARG A 224 4.15 -19.25 -34.43
C ARG A 224 4.18 -20.41 -33.41
N GLN A 225 4.72 -20.17 -32.19
CA GLN A 225 4.73 -21.18 -31.12
C GLN A 225 3.36 -21.32 -30.43
N ALA A 226 2.59 -20.24 -30.29
CA ALA A 226 1.24 -20.27 -29.75
C ALA A 226 0.29 -21.05 -30.69
N SER A 227 0.35 -20.79 -32.00
CA SER A 227 -0.45 -21.50 -33.01
C SER A 227 -0.13 -23.00 -33.09
N GLY A 228 1.14 -23.38 -32.92
CA GLY A 228 1.57 -24.79 -32.94
C GLY A 228 1.09 -25.61 -31.73
N ARG A 229 0.96 -24.98 -30.57
CA ARG A 229 0.42 -25.65 -29.36
C ARG A 229 -1.08 -25.84 -29.36
N GLU A 230 -1.82 -24.98 -30.02
CA GLU A 230 -3.29 -25.16 -30.19
C GLU A 230 -3.60 -26.25 -31.22
N GLU A 231 -2.83 -26.39 -32.28
CA GLU A 231 -2.99 -27.47 -33.25
C GLU A 231 -2.62 -28.86 -32.68
N GLU A 232 -1.58 -28.95 -31.84
CA GLU A 232 -1.24 -30.19 -31.15
C GLU A 232 -2.32 -30.64 -30.12
N LYS A 233 -2.92 -29.70 -29.39
CA LYS A 233 -4.03 -30.02 -28.49
C LYS A 233 -5.31 -30.42 -29.20
N ARG A 234 -5.58 -29.90 -30.39
CA ARG A 234 -6.72 -30.30 -31.23
C ARG A 234 -6.54 -31.69 -31.86
N SER A 235 -5.32 -32.06 -32.28
CA SER A 235 -5.06 -33.38 -32.83
C SER A 235 -5.08 -34.49 -31.77
N GLN A 236 -4.61 -34.24 -30.55
CA GLN A 236 -4.65 -35.23 -29.45
C GLN A 236 -6.08 -35.42 -28.86
N GLY A 237 -6.98 -34.41 -29.02
CA GLY A 237 -8.37 -34.52 -28.62
C GLY A 237 -9.21 -35.37 -29.57
N GLN A 238 -8.82 -35.52 -30.84
CA GLN A 238 -9.58 -36.35 -31.80
C GLN A 238 -9.18 -37.83 -31.78
N GLU A 239 -7.99 -38.16 -31.29
CA GLU A 239 -7.54 -39.57 -31.17
C GLU A 239 -8.09 -40.33 -29.94
N LYS A 240 -8.70 -39.61 -28.97
CA LYS A 240 -9.34 -40.21 -27.77
C LYS A 240 -10.84 -40.38 -27.85
N ALA A 241 -11.45 -40.05 -28.98
CA ALA A 241 -12.91 -40.15 -29.20
C ALA A 241 -13.33 -41.10 -30.32
N GLY A 242 -12.39 -42.00 -30.74
CA GLY A 242 -12.65 -43.07 -31.74
C GLY A 242 -12.64 -44.45 -31.10
#